data_9fa94bb8ea78657fdd6d4a3bd5f22d21
#
_entry.id   9fa94bb8ea78657fdd6d4a3bd5f22d21
#
_cell.length_a   1.000
_cell.length_b   1.000
_cell.length_c   1.000
_cell.angle_alpha   90.00
_cell.angle_beta   90.00
_cell.angle_gamma   90.00
#
_symmetry.space_group_name_H-M   'P 1'
#
loop_
_entity.id
_entity.type
_entity.pdbx_description
1 polymer ?
#
loop_
_entity_poly.entity_id
_entity_poly.type
_entity_poly.pdbx_seq_one_letter_code
_entity_poly.pdbx_strand_id
1 'polypeptide(L)'
;MTDLNPQAKQMADESMVRNLAAQAQAIWPQEMPLFHRYALPSAPRILDAGCGTGEISSRLAELFPRGHVLGIDLIDHHLEMARSRYRHLAPRLEFEHRDLFKLDLADHSFDLTLCRHVLHSIPHPDRVLAELARVTRPGGYLHLIPEDYGMLHFQRRALDPDEFWHDETPKFAAATGTDLFIGRNIYGILAAMRLEEITIDYVVVDTVRVPRGTFAAIIEAWRDGYCDFIAELTHATRDSVSAQFNEMIANIRDPQGYAVWMVPVVGARVLGRI
;
A
#
# COMPACT_ATOMS: atom_id res chain seq x y z
N MET A 1 9.72 19.78 14.19
CA MET A 1 8.46 19.26 13.59
C MET A 1 8.76 17.83 13.16
N THR A 2 7.93 16.88 13.54
CA THR A 2 8.05 15.50 13.03
C THR A 2 7.82 15.53 11.54
N ASP A 3 8.70 14.91 10.76
CA ASP A 3 8.51 14.75 9.32
C ASP A 3 7.27 13.86 9.11
N LEU A 4 6.30 14.35 8.37
CA LEU A 4 5.06 13.62 8.09
C LEU A 4 5.22 12.60 6.95
N ASN A 5 6.30 12.71 6.17
CA ASN A 5 6.58 11.82 5.03
C ASN A 5 8.05 11.33 5.08
N PRO A 6 8.45 10.60 6.13
CA PRO A 6 9.86 10.24 6.36
C PRO A 6 10.44 9.33 5.27
N GLN A 7 9.58 8.67 4.50
CA GLN A 7 9.97 7.76 3.41
C GLN A 7 9.79 8.36 2.01
N ALA A 8 9.41 9.66 1.88
CA ALA A 8 9.10 10.26 0.58
C ALA A 8 10.26 10.17 -0.43
N LYS A 9 11.51 10.32 0.05
CA LYS A 9 12.71 10.21 -0.80
C LYS A 9 12.87 8.80 -1.37
N GLN A 10 12.70 7.78 -0.54
CA GLN A 10 12.78 6.37 -0.95
C GLN A 10 11.62 6.02 -1.89
N MET A 11 10.41 6.49 -1.60
CA MET A 11 9.24 6.28 -2.46
C MET A 11 9.39 6.94 -3.83
N ALA A 12 10.13 8.04 -3.96
CA ALA A 12 10.40 8.71 -5.22
C ALA A 12 11.50 8.03 -6.06
N ASP A 13 12.19 7.02 -5.53
CA ASP A 13 13.24 6.30 -6.23
C ASP A 13 12.67 5.42 -7.37
N GLU A 14 13.44 5.22 -8.42
CA GLU A 14 13.03 4.40 -9.59
C GLU A 14 12.69 2.96 -9.19
N SER A 15 13.38 2.41 -8.19
CA SER A 15 13.08 1.08 -7.66
C SER A 15 11.64 0.97 -7.17
N MET A 16 11.07 2.05 -6.60
CA MET A 16 9.68 2.05 -6.16
C MET A 16 8.68 2.08 -7.32
N VAL A 17 9.02 2.67 -8.46
CA VAL A 17 8.21 2.55 -9.68
C VAL A 17 8.09 1.07 -10.10
N ARG A 18 9.22 0.32 -10.06
CA ARG A 18 9.21 -1.13 -10.32
C ARG A 18 8.40 -1.90 -9.27
N ASN A 19 8.54 -1.52 -8.01
CA ASN A 19 7.76 -2.10 -6.92
C ASN A 19 6.25 -1.95 -7.13
N LEU A 20 5.77 -0.72 -7.41
CA LEU A 20 4.35 -0.43 -7.63
C LEU A 20 3.76 -1.31 -8.75
N ALA A 21 4.48 -1.46 -9.87
CA ALA A 21 4.06 -2.32 -10.97
C ALA A 21 4.00 -3.81 -10.57
N ALA A 22 5.02 -4.31 -9.86
CA ALA A 22 5.09 -5.69 -9.42
C ALA A 22 4.02 -6.01 -8.35
N GLN A 23 3.80 -5.12 -7.38
CA GLN A 23 2.73 -5.25 -6.38
C GLN A 23 1.34 -5.26 -7.04
N ALA A 24 1.09 -4.34 -7.98
CA ALA A 24 -0.18 -4.32 -8.71
C ALA A 24 -0.42 -5.61 -9.49
N GLN A 25 0.62 -6.20 -10.08
CA GLN A 25 0.53 -7.48 -10.78
C GLN A 25 0.27 -8.66 -9.84
N ALA A 26 0.93 -8.67 -8.67
CA ALA A 26 0.85 -9.78 -7.71
C ALA A 26 -0.48 -9.79 -6.94
N ILE A 27 -0.99 -8.62 -6.56
CA ILE A 27 -2.08 -8.45 -5.59
C ILE A 27 -3.44 -8.33 -6.30
N TRP A 28 -3.53 -7.54 -7.37
CA TRP A 28 -4.80 -7.21 -8.03
C TRP A 28 -5.68 -8.40 -8.40
N PRO A 29 -5.16 -9.53 -8.93
CA PRO A 29 -6.01 -10.66 -9.31
C PRO A 29 -6.85 -11.24 -8.18
N GLN A 30 -6.34 -11.17 -6.94
CA GLN A 30 -7.05 -11.64 -5.74
C GLN A 30 -7.83 -10.52 -5.05
N GLU A 31 -7.40 -9.28 -5.20
CA GLU A 31 -8.05 -8.09 -4.63
C GLU A 31 -9.30 -7.68 -5.42
N MET A 32 -9.25 -7.73 -6.74
CA MET A 32 -10.32 -7.26 -7.61
C MET A 32 -11.71 -7.87 -7.28
N PRO A 33 -11.86 -9.17 -6.99
CA PRO A 33 -13.15 -9.73 -6.60
C PRO A 33 -13.73 -9.15 -5.31
N LEU A 34 -12.89 -8.61 -4.42
CA LEU A 34 -13.32 -8.05 -3.15
C LEU A 34 -14.13 -6.74 -3.33
N PHE A 35 -13.98 -6.05 -4.46
CA PHE A 35 -14.77 -4.85 -4.76
C PHE A 35 -16.25 -5.14 -4.98
N HIS A 36 -16.64 -6.38 -5.28
CA HIS A 36 -18.05 -6.77 -5.44
C HIS A 36 -18.88 -6.71 -4.15
N ARG A 37 -18.21 -6.65 -2.99
CA ARG A 37 -18.90 -6.51 -1.69
C ARG A 37 -19.49 -5.13 -1.47
N TYR A 38 -18.96 -4.10 -2.15
CA TYR A 38 -19.37 -2.73 -1.95
C TYR A 38 -20.64 -2.41 -2.75
N ALA A 39 -21.67 -1.92 -2.06
CA ALA A 39 -22.91 -1.49 -2.68
C ALA A 39 -22.73 -0.11 -3.35
N LEU A 40 -21.91 -0.06 -4.41
CA LEU A 40 -21.61 1.16 -5.13
C LEU A 40 -22.71 1.52 -6.14
N PRO A 41 -22.91 2.83 -6.43
CA PRO A 41 -23.80 3.25 -7.52
C PRO A 41 -23.22 2.81 -8.88
N SER A 42 -24.06 2.85 -9.90
CA SER A 42 -23.66 2.43 -11.27
C SER A 42 -22.57 3.30 -11.90
N ALA A 43 -22.35 4.51 -11.40
CA ALA A 43 -21.31 5.45 -11.81
C ALA A 43 -20.62 6.01 -10.55
N PRO A 44 -19.79 5.21 -9.84
CA PRO A 44 -19.20 5.63 -8.58
C PRO A 44 -18.13 6.70 -8.78
N ARG A 45 -18.02 7.57 -7.78
CA ARG A 45 -16.86 8.46 -7.60
C ARG A 45 -15.86 7.79 -6.67
N ILE A 46 -14.67 7.56 -7.15
CA ILE A 46 -13.62 6.79 -6.45
C ILE A 46 -12.40 7.66 -6.23
N LEU A 47 -11.87 7.66 -5.00
CA LEU A 47 -10.60 8.26 -4.65
C LEU A 47 -9.56 7.15 -4.46
N ASP A 48 -8.42 7.26 -5.14
CA ASP A 48 -7.23 6.43 -4.92
C ASP A 48 -6.15 7.30 -4.27
N ALA A 49 -6.05 7.20 -2.95
CA ALA A 49 -5.21 8.04 -2.09
C ALA A 49 -3.82 7.40 -1.90
N GLY A 50 -2.78 8.06 -2.40
CA GLY A 50 -1.44 7.50 -2.54
C GLY A 50 -1.35 6.62 -3.79
N CYS A 51 -1.83 7.14 -4.93
CA CYS A 51 -1.99 6.36 -6.17
C CYS A 51 -0.68 5.98 -6.87
N GLY A 52 0.45 6.56 -6.45
CA GLY A 52 1.75 6.36 -7.08
C GLY A 52 1.70 6.61 -8.59
N THR A 53 2.18 5.65 -9.38
CA THR A 53 2.21 5.70 -10.84
C THR A 53 0.88 5.33 -11.51
N GLY A 54 -0.22 5.25 -10.74
CA GLY A 54 -1.59 5.11 -11.25
C GLY A 54 -1.99 3.70 -11.67
N GLU A 55 -1.22 2.67 -11.32
CA GLU A 55 -1.48 1.27 -11.71
C GLU A 55 -2.87 0.79 -11.25
N ILE A 56 -3.26 1.14 -10.03
CA ILE A 56 -4.55 0.74 -9.47
C ILE A 56 -5.65 1.68 -9.91
N SER A 57 -5.39 2.98 -9.96
CA SER A 57 -6.35 3.97 -10.46
C SER A 57 -6.85 3.59 -11.87
N SER A 58 -5.94 3.15 -12.77
CA SER A 58 -6.32 2.73 -14.13
C SER A 58 -7.20 1.48 -14.12
N ARG A 59 -6.87 0.48 -13.29
CA ARG A 59 -7.65 -0.76 -13.16
C ARG A 59 -9.03 -0.50 -12.56
N LEU A 60 -9.14 0.46 -11.63
CA LEU A 60 -10.44 0.91 -11.11
C LEU A 60 -11.28 1.60 -12.19
N ALA A 61 -10.68 2.45 -13.03
CA ALA A 61 -11.38 3.08 -14.14
C ALA A 61 -11.86 2.08 -15.21
N GLU A 62 -11.16 0.95 -15.35
CA GLU A 62 -11.58 -0.18 -16.20
C GLU A 62 -12.68 -1.02 -15.52
N LEU A 63 -12.53 -1.32 -14.22
CA LEU A 63 -13.50 -2.10 -13.45
C LEU A 63 -14.84 -1.36 -13.32
N PHE A 64 -14.81 -0.03 -13.21
CA PHE A 64 -15.98 0.84 -13.11
C PHE A 64 -16.12 1.76 -14.34
N PRO A 65 -16.50 1.25 -15.51
CA PRO A 65 -16.42 1.98 -16.79
C PRO A 65 -17.33 3.20 -16.90
N ARG A 66 -18.29 3.37 -15.97
CA ARG A 66 -19.13 4.58 -15.84
C ARG A 66 -18.74 5.47 -14.66
N GLY A 67 -17.80 5.02 -13.84
CA GLY A 67 -17.30 5.74 -12.69
C GLY A 67 -16.28 6.81 -13.05
N HIS A 68 -15.96 7.64 -12.05
CA HIS A 68 -14.88 8.62 -12.10
C HIS A 68 -13.87 8.30 -11.01
N VAL A 69 -12.60 8.22 -11.37
CA VAL A 69 -11.48 7.93 -10.46
C VAL A 69 -10.59 9.15 -10.38
N LEU A 70 -10.34 9.61 -9.16
CA LEU A 70 -9.32 10.60 -8.85
C LEU A 70 -8.16 9.89 -8.14
N GLY A 71 -7.00 9.82 -8.76
CA GLY A 71 -5.76 9.41 -8.14
C GLY A 71 -5.06 10.62 -7.53
N ILE A 72 -4.61 10.52 -6.29
CA ILE A 72 -3.84 11.58 -5.63
C ILE A 72 -2.55 11.02 -5.04
N ASP A 73 -1.48 11.79 -5.14
CA ASP A 73 -0.17 11.45 -4.57
C ASP A 73 0.61 12.71 -4.21
N LEU A 74 1.63 12.56 -3.37
CA LEU A 74 2.55 13.65 -2.98
C LEU A 74 3.73 13.77 -3.96
N ILE A 75 4.04 12.72 -4.75
CA ILE A 75 5.22 12.63 -5.59
C ILE A 75 4.88 13.04 -7.02
N ASP A 76 5.25 14.26 -7.41
CA ASP A 76 4.93 14.81 -8.73
C ASP A 76 5.42 13.94 -9.89
N HIS A 77 6.62 13.37 -9.78
CA HIS A 77 7.16 12.48 -10.82
C HIS A 77 6.28 11.26 -11.07
N HIS A 78 5.72 10.65 -10.01
CA HIS A 78 4.76 9.55 -10.15
C HIS A 78 3.50 9.99 -10.87
N LEU A 79 2.97 11.17 -10.53
CA LEU A 79 1.78 11.73 -11.16
C LEU A 79 2.00 12.09 -12.63
N GLU A 80 3.19 12.58 -13.00
CA GLU A 80 3.57 12.82 -14.39
C GLU A 80 3.57 11.51 -15.21
N MET A 81 4.15 10.45 -14.65
CA MET A 81 4.13 9.12 -15.26
C MET A 81 2.69 8.60 -15.41
N ALA A 82 1.88 8.73 -14.35
CA ALA A 82 0.48 8.29 -14.35
C ALA A 82 -0.35 9.02 -15.42
N ARG A 83 -0.26 10.37 -15.47
CA ARG A 83 -0.95 11.19 -16.48
C ARG A 83 -0.54 10.83 -17.90
N SER A 84 0.76 10.61 -18.13
CA SER A 84 1.28 10.22 -19.45
C SER A 84 0.77 8.84 -19.87
N ARG A 85 0.90 7.85 -18.97
CA ARG A 85 0.58 6.45 -19.24
C ARG A 85 -0.91 6.22 -19.48
N TYR A 86 -1.76 6.88 -18.68
CA TYR A 86 -3.21 6.63 -18.65
C TYR A 86 -4.05 7.77 -19.25
N ARG A 87 -3.43 8.65 -20.06
CA ARG A 87 -4.13 9.76 -20.74
C ARG A 87 -5.37 9.37 -21.53
N HIS A 88 -5.40 8.12 -22.03
CA HIS A 88 -6.51 7.59 -22.82
C HIS A 88 -7.77 7.32 -21.99
N LEU A 89 -7.68 7.31 -20.65
CA LEU A 89 -8.81 7.14 -19.74
C LEU A 89 -9.42 8.48 -19.28
N ALA A 90 -8.81 9.61 -19.63
CA ALA A 90 -9.38 10.92 -19.32
C ALA A 90 -10.70 11.14 -20.10
N PRO A 91 -11.68 11.86 -19.54
CA PRO A 91 -11.68 12.54 -18.24
C PRO A 91 -12.18 11.66 -17.08
N ARG A 92 -12.37 10.37 -17.25
CA ARG A 92 -12.87 9.46 -16.20
C ARG A 92 -11.79 9.09 -15.16
N LEU A 93 -10.53 9.25 -15.51
CA LEU A 93 -9.38 9.10 -14.64
C LEU A 93 -8.55 10.37 -14.67
N GLU A 94 -8.39 10.97 -13.51
CA GLU A 94 -7.62 12.19 -13.30
C GLU A 94 -6.60 11.99 -12.18
N PHE A 95 -5.51 12.77 -12.19
CA PHE A 95 -4.45 12.69 -11.20
C PHE A 95 -4.09 14.08 -10.67
N GLU A 96 -4.05 14.23 -9.34
CA GLU A 96 -3.75 15.48 -8.67
C GLU A 96 -2.68 15.33 -7.59
N HIS A 97 -1.86 16.37 -7.43
CA HIS A 97 -0.91 16.46 -6.32
C HIS A 97 -1.67 16.88 -5.05
N ARG A 98 -1.65 16.05 -4.01
CA ARG A 98 -2.26 16.34 -2.71
C ARG A 98 -1.54 15.66 -1.56
N ASP A 99 -1.57 16.33 -0.40
CA ASP A 99 -1.10 15.77 0.87
C ASP A 99 -2.27 15.04 1.56
N LEU A 100 -2.05 13.78 1.93
CA LEU A 100 -3.05 12.94 2.62
C LEU A 100 -3.42 13.47 4.02
N PHE A 101 -2.53 14.23 4.66
CA PHE A 101 -2.81 14.87 5.95
C PHE A 101 -3.76 16.08 5.84
N LYS A 102 -3.95 16.59 4.61
CA LYS A 102 -4.87 17.69 4.31
C LYS A 102 -5.29 17.60 2.84
N LEU A 103 -6.37 16.89 2.59
CA LEU A 103 -6.79 16.55 1.23
C LEU A 103 -7.29 17.76 0.42
N ASP A 104 -7.79 18.83 1.07
CA ASP A 104 -8.44 19.98 0.42
C ASP A 104 -9.54 19.55 -0.59
N LEU A 105 -10.25 18.47 -0.26
CA LEU A 105 -11.40 17.93 -0.99
C LEU A 105 -12.66 18.14 -0.16
N ALA A 106 -13.79 18.31 -0.83
CA ALA A 106 -15.07 18.48 -0.16
C ALA A 106 -15.47 17.22 0.62
N ASP A 107 -16.15 17.42 1.75
CA ASP A 107 -16.73 16.34 2.55
C ASP A 107 -17.69 15.49 1.69
N HIS A 108 -17.74 14.21 1.98
CA HIS A 108 -18.74 13.29 1.42
C HIS A 108 -18.75 13.24 -0.14
N SER A 109 -17.58 13.38 -0.76
CA SER A 109 -17.43 13.49 -2.24
C SER A 109 -17.29 12.17 -2.95
N PHE A 110 -16.91 11.09 -2.24
CA PHE A 110 -16.57 9.81 -2.85
C PHE A 110 -17.45 8.68 -2.33
N ASP A 111 -17.77 7.74 -3.20
CA ASP A 111 -18.51 6.51 -2.90
C ASP A 111 -17.58 5.43 -2.33
N LEU A 112 -16.33 5.43 -2.80
CA LEU A 112 -15.27 4.52 -2.41
C LEU A 112 -13.96 5.28 -2.32
N THR A 113 -13.25 5.14 -1.21
CA THR A 113 -11.92 5.73 -1.03
C THR A 113 -10.92 4.62 -0.73
N LEU A 114 -9.89 4.52 -1.57
CA LEU A 114 -8.79 3.57 -1.39
C LEU A 114 -7.59 4.26 -0.76
N CYS A 115 -6.84 3.49 0.05
CA CYS A 115 -5.49 3.83 0.48
C CYS A 115 -4.67 2.54 0.61
N ARG A 116 -3.72 2.34 -0.27
CA ARG A 116 -2.98 1.09 -0.41
C ARG A 116 -1.50 1.32 -0.24
N HIS A 117 -0.86 0.53 0.62
CA HIS A 117 0.60 0.56 0.84
C HIS A 117 1.15 1.94 1.27
N VAL A 118 0.37 2.72 2.05
CA VAL A 118 0.75 4.06 2.53
C VAL A 118 0.80 4.14 4.05
N LEU A 119 -0.23 3.61 4.73
CA LEU A 119 -0.46 3.86 6.17
C LEU A 119 0.71 3.40 7.07
N HIS A 120 1.47 2.39 6.65
CA HIS A 120 2.66 1.92 7.37
C HIS A 120 3.88 2.83 7.20
N SER A 121 3.88 3.69 6.18
CA SER A 121 5.04 4.53 5.82
C SER A 121 4.96 5.96 6.36
N ILE A 122 3.88 6.30 7.03
CA ILE A 122 3.62 7.64 7.56
C ILE A 122 3.39 7.60 9.08
N PRO A 123 3.82 8.63 9.83
CA PRO A 123 3.41 8.82 11.22
C PRO A 123 1.93 9.26 11.26
N HIS A 124 1.27 9.01 12.39
CA HIS A 124 -0.12 9.43 12.62
C HIS A 124 -1.12 8.98 11.53
N PRO A 125 -1.17 7.67 11.19
CA PRO A 125 -2.10 7.15 10.17
C PRO A 125 -3.58 7.39 10.53
N ASP A 126 -3.90 7.57 11.81
CA ASP A 126 -5.22 7.96 12.32
C ASP A 126 -5.71 9.30 11.72
N ARG A 127 -4.81 10.28 11.54
CA ARG A 127 -5.14 11.57 10.92
C ARG A 127 -5.48 11.41 9.43
N VAL A 128 -4.72 10.60 8.71
CA VAL A 128 -5.00 10.29 7.31
C VAL A 128 -6.31 9.52 7.19
N LEU A 129 -6.54 8.51 8.03
CA LEU A 129 -7.80 7.76 8.04
C LEU A 129 -9.00 8.66 8.32
N ALA A 130 -8.87 9.67 9.21
CA ALA A 130 -9.93 10.65 9.46
C ALA A 130 -10.23 11.50 8.21
N GLU A 131 -9.21 11.95 7.46
CA GLU A 131 -9.41 12.66 6.20
C GLU A 131 -10.05 11.78 5.12
N LEU A 132 -9.62 10.52 4.98
CA LEU A 132 -10.23 9.56 4.06
C LEU A 132 -11.72 9.32 4.40
N ALA A 133 -12.03 9.15 5.68
CA ALA A 133 -13.41 8.99 6.13
C ALA A 133 -14.25 10.28 5.91
N ARG A 134 -13.67 11.47 6.12
CA ARG A 134 -14.35 12.76 5.89
C ARG A 134 -14.77 12.94 4.43
N VAL A 135 -13.88 12.61 3.49
CA VAL A 135 -14.17 12.78 2.06
C VAL A 135 -15.07 11.67 1.50
N THR A 136 -15.17 10.55 2.21
CA THR A 136 -16.08 9.45 1.85
C THR A 136 -17.49 9.78 2.32
N ARG A 137 -18.49 9.58 1.47
CA ARG A 137 -19.90 9.87 1.82
C ARG A 137 -20.42 8.92 2.89
N PRO A 138 -21.46 9.32 3.65
CA PRO A 138 -22.22 8.40 4.48
C PRO A 138 -22.73 7.21 3.66
N GLY A 139 -22.50 5.99 4.16
CA GLY A 139 -22.80 4.75 3.43
C GLY A 139 -21.78 4.37 2.36
N GLY A 140 -20.75 5.18 2.11
CA GLY A 140 -19.60 4.84 1.29
C GLY A 140 -18.60 3.99 2.03
N TYR A 141 -17.54 3.59 1.35
CA TYR A 141 -16.59 2.60 1.85
C TYR A 141 -15.15 3.08 1.80
N LEU A 142 -14.35 2.68 2.79
CA LEU A 142 -12.91 2.65 2.74
C LEU A 142 -12.44 1.27 2.26
N HIS A 143 -11.44 1.23 1.39
CA HIS A 143 -10.73 0.03 0.97
C HIS A 143 -9.24 0.25 1.20
N LEU A 144 -8.67 -0.47 2.16
CA LEU A 144 -7.32 -0.22 2.66
C LEU A 144 -6.45 -1.46 2.47
N ILE A 145 -5.18 -1.24 2.11
CA ILE A 145 -4.12 -2.25 2.24
C ILE A 145 -3.08 -1.68 3.20
N PRO A 146 -3.27 -1.88 4.51
CA PRO A 146 -2.26 -1.57 5.52
C PRO A 146 -1.26 -2.73 5.57
N GLU A 147 0.02 -2.40 5.51
CA GLU A 147 1.07 -3.43 5.58
C GLU A 147 1.21 -4.02 6.98
N ASP A 148 1.66 -5.27 7.01
CA ASP A 148 2.15 -5.92 8.22
C ASP A 148 3.36 -6.78 7.86
N TYR A 149 4.55 -6.25 8.10
CA TYR A 149 5.79 -6.96 7.77
C TYR A 149 6.02 -8.22 8.61
N GLY A 150 5.28 -8.39 9.72
CA GLY A 150 5.26 -9.65 10.45
C GLY A 150 4.42 -10.76 9.80
N MET A 151 3.83 -10.48 8.62
CA MET A 151 3.09 -11.46 7.81
C MET A 151 3.85 -11.84 6.52
N LEU A 152 5.15 -11.59 6.49
CA LEU A 152 6.06 -11.96 5.42
C LEU A 152 7.00 -13.02 5.94
N HIS A 153 6.93 -14.24 5.39
CA HIS A 153 7.67 -15.39 5.86
C HIS A 153 8.44 -16.09 4.74
N PHE A 154 9.60 -16.59 5.09
CA PHE A 154 10.49 -17.30 4.18
C PHE A 154 10.90 -18.65 4.78
N GLN A 155 11.11 -19.62 3.92
CA GLN A 155 11.76 -20.84 4.33
C GLN A 155 13.17 -20.54 4.84
N ARG A 156 13.46 -20.92 6.08
CA ARG A 156 14.77 -20.70 6.70
C ARG A 156 15.87 -21.44 5.93
N ARG A 157 16.97 -20.73 5.70
CA ARG A 157 18.18 -21.24 5.03
C ARG A 157 19.44 -20.83 5.81
N ALA A 158 20.42 -20.21 5.14
CA ALA A 158 21.64 -19.74 5.79
C ALA A 158 21.40 -18.53 6.73
N LEU A 159 20.51 -17.64 6.32
CA LEU A 159 20.01 -16.56 7.14
C LEU A 159 18.53 -16.81 7.47
N ASP A 160 18.01 -16.09 8.45
CA ASP A 160 16.61 -16.12 8.83
C ASP A 160 15.97 -14.76 8.56
N PRO A 161 15.30 -14.57 7.40
CA PRO A 161 14.64 -13.32 7.08
C PRO A 161 13.50 -12.95 8.04
N ASP A 162 12.90 -13.92 8.71
CA ASP A 162 11.83 -13.65 9.69
C ASP A 162 12.43 -12.98 10.95
N GLU A 163 13.62 -13.41 11.40
CA GLU A 163 14.38 -12.70 12.46
C GLU A 163 14.74 -11.29 12.04
N PHE A 164 15.18 -11.08 10.80
CA PHE A 164 15.49 -9.74 10.27
C PHE A 164 14.27 -8.81 10.35
N TRP A 165 13.11 -9.23 9.86
CA TRP A 165 11.90 -8.42 9.94
C TRP A 165 11.45 -8.18 11.38
N HIS A 166 11.61 -9.18 12.25
CA HIS A 166 11.30 -9.05 13.68
C HIS A 166 12.19 -8.03 14.38
N ASP A 167 13.48 -8.01 14.09
CA ASP A 167 14.46 -7.20 14.80
C ASP A 167 14.61 -5.79 14.23
N GLU A 168 14.58 -5.63 12.90
CA GLU A 168 14.85 -4.34 12.25
C GLU A 168 13.59 -3.48 12.10
N THR A 169 12.42 -4.09 11.94
CA THR A 169 11.16 -3.35 11.79
C THR A 169 10.83 -2.45 12.98
N PRO A 170 10.94 -2.88 14.25
CA PRO A 170 10.70 -1.99 15.38
C PRO A 170 11.71 -0.83 15.49
N LYS A 171 12.98 -1.06 15.13
CA LYS A 171 14.02 -0.01 15.14
C LYS A 171 13.72 1.05 14.08
N PHE A 172 13.38 0.59 12.86
CA PHE A 172 12.98 1.46 11.75
C PHE A 172 11.74 2.29 12.13
N ALA A 173 10.70 1.64 12.65
CA ALA A 173 9.48 2.29 13.10
C ALA A 173 9.75 3.35 14.18
N ALA A 174 10.58 3.05 15.16
CA ALA A 174 10.96 3.99 16.21
C ALA A 174 11.70 5.21 15.66
N ALA A 175 12.58 5.04 14.68
CA ALA A 175 13.35 6.11 14.05
C ALA A 175 12.48 7.03 13.18
N THR A 176 11.47 6.48 12.51
CA THR A 176 10.59 7.22 11.56
C THR A 176 9.27 7.67 12.17
N GLY A 177 8.88 7.14 13.33
CA GLY A 177 7.57 7.37 13.94
C GLY A 177 6.42 6.64 13.25
N THR A 178 6.73 5.62 12.43
CA THR A 178 5.75 4.84 11.64
C THR A 178 5.36 3.54 12.34
N ASP A 179 4.32 2.85 11.85
CA ASP A 179 3.92 1.53 12.33
C ASP A 179 3.95 0.52 11.17
N LEU A 180 5.05 -0.23 11.07
CA LEU A 180 5.24 -1.24 10.04
C LEU A 180 4.42 -2.53 10.29
N PHE A 181 3.70 -2.60 11.41
CA PHE A 181 2.75 -3.67 11.76
C PHE A 181 1.30 -3.16 11.82
N ILE A 182 1.01 -2.02 11.21
CA ILE A 182 -0.32 -1.39 11.27
C ILE A 182 -1.45 -2.32 10.79
N GLY A 183 -1.15 -3.28 9.92
CA GLY A 183 -2.11 -4.25 9.42
C GLY A 183 -2.83 -5.03 10.51
N ARG A 184 -2.13 -5.43 11.59
CA ARG A 184 -2.74 -6.10 12.76
C ARG A 184 -3.47 -5.15 13.69
N ASN A 185 -3.16 -3.85 13.63
CA ASN A 185 -3.72 -2.82 14.49
C ASN A 185 -4.94 -2.11 13.87
N ILE A 186 -5.10 -2.21 12.54
CA ILE A 186 -6.06 -1.41 11.77
C ILE A 186 -7.51 -1.62 12.21
N TYR A 187 -7.89 -2.86 12.58
CA TYR A 187 -9.24 -3.14 13.07
C TYR A 187 -9.61 -2.27 14.29
N GLY A 188 -8.71 -2.22 15.27
CA GLY A 188 -8.93 -1.42 16.48
C GLY A 188 -9.03 0.08 16.18
N ILE A 189 -8.23 0.58 15.25
CA ILE A 189 -8.25 1.98 14.82
C ILE A 189 -9.60 2.31 14.17
N LEU A 190 -10.04 1.51 13.19
CA LEU A 190 -11.31 1.73 12.48
C LEU A 190 -12.52 1.58 13.41
N ALA A 191 -12.51 0.63 14.34
CA ALA A 191 -13.55 0.45 15.35
C ALA A 191 -13.63 1.66 16.29
N ALA A 192 -12.48 2.20 16.73
CA ALA A 192 -12.44 3.43 17.54
C ALA A 192 -12.97 4.66 16.78
N MET A 193 -12.80 4.71 15.47
CA MET A 193 -13.40 5.71 14.57
C MET A 193 -14.90 5.48 14.32
N ARG A 194 -15.50 4.43 14.88
CA ARG A 194 -16.91 4.05 14.70
C ARG A 194 -17.29 3.74 13.25
N LEU A 195 -16.36 3.22 12.46
CA LEU A 195 -16.67 2.66 11.15
C LEU A 195 -17.37 1.31 11.34
N GLU A 196 -18.25 0.95 10.42
CA GLU A 196 -19.04 -0.28 10.48
C GLU A 196 -18.67 -1.25 9.35
N GLU A 197 -19.25 -2.44 9.40
CA GLU A 197 -19.04 -3.50 8.40
C GLU A 197 -17.54 -3.73 8.12
N ILE A 198 -16.69 -3.66 9.17
CA ILE A 198 -15.24 -3.85 9.01
C ILE A 198 -14.99 -5.29 8.62
N THR A 199 -14.37 -5.48 7.47
CA THR A 199 -13.94 -6.78 6.95
C THR A 199 -12.42 -6.82 6.82
N ILE A 200 -11.81 -7.97 7.10
CA ILE A 200 -10.38 -8.21 6.87
C ILE A 200 -10.24 -9.48 6.05
N ASP A 201 -9.67 -9.34 4.87
CA ASP A 201 -9.28 -10.44 3.99
C ASP A 201 -7.77 -10.44 3.82
N TYR A 202 -7.24 -11.52 3.29
CA TYR A 202 -5.83 -11.61 2.97
C TYR A 202 -5.64 -11.99 1.51
N VAL A 203 -4.92 -11.16 0.78
CA VAL A 203 -4.31 -11.54 -0.50
C VAL A 203 -3.02 -12.28 -0.19
N VAL A 204 -2.86 -13.46 -0.76
CA VAL A 204 -1.68 -14.30 -0.51
C VAL A 204 -0.74 -14.21 -1.71
N VAL A 205 0.34 -13.48 -1.54
CA VAL A 205 1.46 -13.42 -2.47
C VAL A 205 2.45 -14.49 -2.06
N ASP A 206 2.47 -15.63 -2.74
CA ASP A 206 3.41 -16.71 -2.45
C ASP A 206 4.04 -17.28 -3.73
N THR A 207 5.03 -18.14 -3.54
CA THR A 207 5.80 -18.74 -4.64
C THR A 207 5.03 -19.79 -5.45
N VAL A 208 3.76 -20.05 -5.10
CA VAL A 208 2.86 -20.99 -5.80
C VAL A 208 1.79 -20.25 -6.58
N ARG A 209 1.21 -19.19 -6.01
CA ARG A 209 0.10 -18.42 -6.61
C ARG A 209 0.57 -17.33 -7.55
N VAL A 210 1.74 -16.73 -7.26
CA VAL A 210 2.29 -15.62 -8.02
C VAL A 210 3.55 -16.07 -8.76
N PRO A 211 3.79 -15.64 -10.00
CA PRO A 211 5.03 -15.93 -10.69
C PRO A 211 6.23 -15.51 -9.81
N ARG A 212 7.19 -16.43 -9.60
CA ARG A 212 8.35 -16.18 -8.74
C ARG A 212 9.12 -14.92 -9.13
N GLY A 213 9.23 -14.63 -10.44
CA GLY A 213 9.85 -13.42 -10.95
C GLY A 213 9.15 -12.15 -10.49
N THR A 214 7.81 -12.13 -10.46
CA THR A 214 7.01 -10.99 -9.97
C THR A 214 7.18 -10.80 -8.47
N PHE A 215 7.15 -11.87 -7.67
CA PHE A 215 7.37 -11.76 -6.24
C PHE A 215 8.80 -11.33 -5.92
N ALA A 216 9.80 -11.92 -6.58
CA ALA A 216 11.20 -11.52 -6.42
C ALA A 216 11.42 -10.04 -6.78
N ALA A 217 10.76 -9.52 -7.83
CA ALA A 217 10.89 -8.13 -8.25
C ALA A 217 10.42 -7.14 -7.17
N ILE A 218 9.44 -7.49 -6.34
CA ILE A 218 9.01 -6.69 -5.18
C ILE A 218 10.18 -6.59 -4.17
N ILE A 219 10.76 -7.72 -3.78
CA ILE A 219 11.83 -7.75 -2.78
C ILE A 219 13.13 -7.12 -3.32
N GLU A 220 13.41 -7.27 -4.62
CA GLU A 220 14.52 -6.59 -5.29
C GLU A 220 14.37 -5.07 -5.26
N ALA A 221 13.17 -4.59 -5.54
CA ALA A 221 12.88 -3.16 -5.50
C ALA A 221 13.02 -2.60 -4.06
N TRP A 222 12.58 -3.33 -3.05
CA TRP A 222 12.77 -2.95 -1.64
C TRP A 222 14.26 -2.94 -1.27
N ARG A 223 15.03 -3.95 -1.67
CA ARG A 223 16.48 -3.94 -1.47
C ARG A 223 17.13 -2.70 -2.09
N ASP A 224 16.81 -2.43 -3.35
CA ASP A 224 17.44 -1.35 -4.11
C ASP A 224 17.07 0.04 -3.55
N GLY A 225 15.84 0.24 -3.11
CA GLY A 225 15.35 1.53 -2.60
C GLY A 225 15.55 1.76 -1.10
N TYR A 226 15.61 0.71 -0.29
CA TYR A 226 15.58 0.84 1.18
C TYR A 226 16.82 0.34 1.90
N CYS A 227 17.72 -0.42 1.26
CA CYS A 227 18.85 -1.06 1.95
C CYS A 227 19.70 -0.05 2.73
N ASP A 228 20.08 1.07 2.10
CA ASP A 228 20.90 2.12 2.75
C ASP A 228 20.13 2.82 3.87
N PHE A 229 18.84 3.08 3.66
CA PHE A 229 17.99 3.76 4.63
C PHE A 229 17.72 2.89 5.87
N ILE A 230 17.46 1.59 5.68
CA ILE A 230 17.33 0.64 6.79
C ILE A 230 18.64 0.58 7.57
N ALA A 231 19.78 0.41 6.89
CA ALA A 231 21.09 0.34 7.53
C ALA A 231 21.39 1.57 8.39
N GLU A 232 21.11 2.77 7.88
CA GLU A 232 21.27 4.03 8.59
C GLU A 232 20.40 4.09 9.86
N LEU A 233 19.10 3.79 9.75
CA LEU A 233 18.15 3.94 10.84
C LEU A 233 18.27 2.86 11.91
N THR A 234 18.70 1.66 11.54
CA THR A 234 18.78 0.52 12.48
C THR A 234 20.19 0.27 13.00
N HIS A 235 21.18 1.06 12.55
CA HIS A 235 22.60 0.89 12.87
C HIS A 235 23.18 -0.46 12.43
N ALA A 236 22.51 -1.14 11.48
CA ALA A 236 23.04 -2.32 10.81
C ALA A 236 24.05 -1.91 9.73
N THR A 237 24.86 -2.85 9.24
CA THR A 237 25.68 -2.57 8.06
C THR A 237 24.87 -2.76 6.79
N ARG A 238 25.16 -1.95 5.76
CA ARG A 238 24.54 -2.10 4.42
C ARG A 238 24.69 -3.52 3.89
N ASP A 239 25.86 -4.13 4.06
CA ASP A 239 26.13 -5.48 3.60
C ASP A 239 25.27 -6.52 4.32
N SER A 240 25.04 -6.36 5.63
CA SER A 240 24.16 -7.22 6.41
C SER A 240 22.71 -7.12 5.91
N VAL A 241 22.19 -5.90 5.74
CA VAL A 241 20.84 -5.69 5.23
C VAL A 241 20.69 -6.24 3.82
N SER A 242 21.67 -5.96 2.94
CA SER A 242 21.66 -6.48 1.56
C SER A 242 21.71 -8.01 1.52
N ALA A 243 22.46 -8.66 2.43
CA ALA A 243 22.55 -10.11 2.52
C ALA A 243 21.18 -10.73 2.86
N GLN A 244 20.41 -10.11 3.78
CA GLN A 244 19.06 -10.56 4.11
C GLN A 244 18.11 -10.48 2.92
N PHE A 245 18.07 -9.35 2.21
CA PHE A 245 17.27 -9.24 0.99
C PHE A 245 17.68 -10.24 -0.09
N ASN A 246 18.99 -10.47 -0.27
CA ASN A 246 19.49 -11.45 -1.23
C ASN A 246 19.07 -12.88 -0.86
N GLU A 247 19.04 -13.23 0.44
CA GLU A 247 18.54 -14.51 0.90
C GLU A 247 17.03 -14.67 0.61
N MET A 248 16.23 -13.63 0.86
CA MET A 248 14.80 -13.61 0.51
C MET A 248 14.59 -13.84 -0.99
N ILE A 249 15.32 -13.10 -1.83
CA ILE A 249 15.26 -13.21 -3.29
C ILE A 249 15.67 -14.62 -3.76
N ALA A 250 16.75 -15.16 -3.20
CA ALA A 250 17.23 -16.50 -3.52
C ALA A 250 16.21 -17.56 -3.13
N ASN A 251 15.56 -17.42 -1.96
CA ASN A 251 14.48 -18.30 -1.52
C ASN A 251 13.28 -18.27 -2.48
N ILE A 252 12.82 -17.08 -2.88
CA ILE A 252 11.71 -16.93 -3.83
C ILE A 252 12.06 -17.55 -5.18
N ARG A 253 13.28 -17.36 -5.68
CA ARG A 253 13.71 -17.84 -7.00
C ARG A 253 14.01 -19.32 -7.06
N ASP A 254 14.32 -19.96 -5.92
CA ASP A 254 14.56 -21.39 -5.85
C ASP A 254 13.26 -22.17 -6.13
N PRO A 255 13.23 -23.06 -7.14
CA PRO A 255 12.04 -23.87 -7.43
C PRO A 255 11.54 -24.69 -6.24
N GLN A 256 12.41 -25.03 -5.29
CA GLN A 256 12.07 -25.78 -4.06
C GLN A 256 11.83 -24.85 -2.86
N GLY A 257 12.10 -23.54 -2.98
CA GLY A 257 11.91 -22.56 -1.94
C GLY A 257 10.43 -22.17 -1.78
N TYR A 258 10.02 -21.88 -0.55
CA TYR A 258 8.71 -21.33 -0.24
C TYR A 258 8.84 -20.00 0.49
N ALA A 259 8.15 -19.02 -0.01
CA ALA A 259 7.97 -17.71 0.63
C ALA A 259 6.52 -17.29 0.50
N VAL A 260 6.03 -16.56 1.50
CA VAL A 260 4.65 -16.06 1.52
C VAL A 260 4.60 -14.67 2.16
N TRP A 261 3.82 -13.81 1.55
CA TRP A 261 3.42 -12.52 2.09
C TRP A 261 1.89 -12.46 2.12
N MET A 262 1.33 -12.42 3.32
CA MET A 262 -0.10 -12.26 3.53
C MET A 262 -0.42 -10.77 3.64
N VAL A 263 -0.99 -10.22 2.60
CA VAL A 263 -1.32 -8.79 2.48
C VAL A 263 -2.74 -8.56 3.00
N PRO A 264 -2.92 -7.85 4.12
CA PRO A 264 -4.25 -7.58 4.63
C PRO A 264 -4.99 -6.59 3.71
N VAL A 265 -6.23 -6.92 3.38
CA VAL A 265 -7.16 -6.07 2.63
C VAL A 265 -8.36 -5.79 3.52
N VAL A 266 -8.56 -4.53 3.86
CA VAL A 266 -9.55 -4.11 4.84
C VAL A 266 -10.61 -3.26 4.19
N GLY A 267 -11.87 -3.67 4.33
CA GLY A 267 -13.04 -2.89 3.98
C GLY A 267 -13.71 -2.31 5.21
N ALA A 268 -14.21 -1.08 5.14
CA ALA A 268 -15.01 -0.50 6.21
C ALA A 268 -16.05 0.48 5.64
N ARG A 269 -17.23 0.55 6.26
CA ARG A 269 -18.29 1.46 5.85
C ARG A 269 -18.30 2.72 6.72
N VAL A 270 -18.40 3.87 6.06
CA VAL A 270 -18.48 5.18 6.72
C VAL A 270 -19.92 5.49 7.11
N LEU A 271 -20.15 5.84 8.38
CA LEU A 271 -21.46 6.27 8.87
C LEU A 271 -21.67 7.78 8.74
N GLY A 272 -22.92 8.20 8.76
CA GLY A 272 -23.36 9.59 8.54
C GLY A 272 -23.10 10.58 9.67
N ARG A 273 -22.33 10.22 10.71
CA ARG A 273 -21.85 11.11 11.77
C ARG A 273 -20.55 10.58 12.34
N ILE A 274 -19.46 11.18 11.93
CA ILE A 274 -18.20 11.14 12.67
C ILE A 274 -18.13 12.39 13.54
#